data_65098bdaffdad381bb1a25bb24f27100
#
_entry.id   65098bdaffdad381bb1a25bb24f27100
#
_cell.length_a   1.000
_cell.length_b   1.000
_cell.length_c   1.000
_cell.angle_alpha   90.00
_cell.angle_beta   90.00
_cell.angle_gamma   90.00
#
_symmetry.space_group_name_H-M   'P 1'
#
loop_
_entity.id
_entity.type
_entity.pdbx_description
1 polymer ?
#
loop_
_entity_poly.entity_id
_entity_poly.type
_entity_poly.pdbx_seq_one_letter_code
_entity_poly.pdbx_strand_id
1 'polypeptide(L)'
;MNTTSGLDKELSAAAVPYLQGIIASGAASLGTSTIASGARASAVTVAATGVATTDNIMADFNADPTGTAGYSPSSSGMLAIVRYPTSSNVNFTVCSNTSNSITPGAATLNWRVVR
;
A
#
# COMPACT_ATOMS: atom_id res chain seq x y z
N MET A 1 -22.62 -20.39 -33.76
CA MET A 1 -22.18 -19.70 -33.56
C MET A 1 -21.70 -19.17 -32.71
N ASN A 2 -20.99 -18.93 -32.73
CA ASN A 2 -20.43 -18.53 -31.68
C ASN A 2 -19.52 -17.40 -31.83
N THR A 3 -19.94 -16.45 -32.66
CA THR A 3 -19.20 -15.24 -32.84
C THR A 3 -19.07 -14.50 -31.51
N THR A 4 -20.07 -14.57 -30.67
CA THR A 4 -20.02 -14.00 -29.33
C THR A 4 -18.91 -14.63 -28.53
N SER A 5 -18.79 -15.93 -28.59
CA SER A 5 -17.74 -16.64 -27.87
C SER A 5 -16.34 -16.30 -28.37
N GLY A 6 -16.19 -16.13 -29.70
CA GLY A 6 -14.94 -15.68 -30.24
C GLY A 6 -14.59 -14.27 -29.84
N LEU A 7 -15.58 -13.38 -29.84
CA LEU A 7 -15.39 -12.02 -29.39
C LEU A 7 -15.03 -11.96 -27.90
N ASP A 8 -15.68 -12.78 -27.10
CA ASP A 8 -15.38 -12.86 -25.67
C ASP A 8 -13.94 -13.30 -25.43
N LYS A 9 -13.44 -14.25 -26.20
CA LYS A 9 -12.06 -14.66 -26.10
C LYS A 9 -11.09 -13.55 -26.47
N GLU A 10 -11.38 -12.79 -27.49
CA GLU A 10 -10.54 -11.68 -27.89
C GLU A 10 -10.56 -10.58 -26.86
N LEU A 11 -11.71 -10.26 -26.32
CA LEU A 11 -11.83 -9.27 -25.26
C LEU A 11 -11.10 -9.73 -24.00
N SER A 12 -11.23 -11.01 -23.65
CA SER A 12 -10.54 -11.56 -22.50
C SER A 12 -9.03 -11.49 -22.69
N ALA A 13 -8.52 -11.84 -23.87
CA ALA A 13 -7.10 -11.78 -24.15
C ALA A 13 -6.59 -10.33 -24.09
N ALA A 14 -7.34 -9.39 -24.63
CA ALA A 14 -6.96 -7.97 -24.59
C ALA A 14 -7.06 -7.40 -23.19
N ALA A 15 -8.03 -7.85 -22.39
CA ALA A 15 -8.26 -7.34 -21.04
C ALA A 15 -7.40 -8.01 -19.97
N VAL A 16 -6.81 -9.16 -20.28
CA VAL A 16 -6.00 -9.93 -19.35
C VAL A 16 -4.95 -9.07 -18.63
N PRO A 17 -4.19 -8.19 -19.30
CA PRO A 17 -3.22 -7.35 -18.59
C PRO A 17 -3.85 -6.47 -17.52
N TYR A 18 -5.09 -6.05 -17.71
CA TYR A 18 -5.81 -5.25 -16.69
C TYR A 18 -6.34 -6.10 -15.56
N LEU A 19 -6.98 -7.22 -15.89
CA LEU A 19 -7.59 -8.09 -14.90
C LEU A 19 -6.54 -8.81 -14.08
N GLN A 20 -5.48 -9.27 -14.72
CA GLN A 20 -4.38 -9.94 -14.06
C GLN A 20 -3.36 -8.96 -13.49
N GLY A 21 -3.43 -7.70 -13.92
CA GLY A 21 -2.59 -6.66 -13.36
C GLY A 21 -2.75 -6.52 -11.86
N ILE A 22 -3.97 -6.69 -11.35
CA ILE A 22 -4.24 -6.68 -9.91
C ILE A 22 -4.22 -8.11 -9.40
N ILE A 23 -3.15 -8.50 -8.74
CA ILE A 23 -2.96 -9.89 -8.30
C ILE A 23 -3.30 -10.09 -6.82
N ALA A 24 -3.40 -9.02 -6.05
CA ALA A 24 -3.77 -9.08 -4.66
C ALA A 24 -4.26 -7.71 -4.20
N SER A 25 -5.11 -7.68 -3.19
CA SER A 25 -5.57 -6.45 -2.57
C SER A 25 -5.97 -6.70 -1.12
N GLY A 26 -6.03 -5.64 -0.32
CA GLY A 26 -6.43 -5.75 1.06
C GLY A 26 -6.27 -4.43 1.79
N ALA A 27 -6.22 -4.52 3.11
CA ALA A 27 -6.05 -3.38 3.99
C ALA A 27 -4.92 -3.66 4.98
N ALA A 28 -4.21 -2.61 5.38
CA ALA A 28 -3.13 -2.72 6.35
C ALA A 28 -3.31 -1.61 7.40
N SER A 29 -3.31 -1.99 8.67
CA SER A 29 -3.32 -1.05 9.77
C SER A 29 -1.90 -0.66 10.11
N LEU A 30 -1.61 0.64 10.06
CA LEU A 30 -0.29 1.16 10.42
C LEU A 30 -0.14 1.18 11.93
N GLY A 31 1.10 1.06 12.41
CA GLY A 31 1.39 1.10 13.83
C GLY A 31 1.21 2.48 14.45
N THR A 32 1.10 2.51 15.78
CA THR A 32 0.90 3.74 16.55
C THR A 32 2.00 3.97 17.57
N SER A 33 3.10 3.25 17.48
CA SER A 33 4.24 3.44 18.39
C SER A 33 5.04 4.68 18.02
N THR A 34 5.60 5.34 19.03
CA THR A 34 6.41 6.54 18.84
C THR A 34 7.60 6.27 17.90
N ILE A 35 7.81 7.19 16.97
CA ILE A 35 8.91 7.14 16.02
C ILE A 35 9.82 8.34 16.31
N ALA A 36 11.10 8.06 16.56
CA ALA A 36 12.07 9.13 16.82
C ALA A 36 12.32 9.94 15.55
N SER A 37 12.76 11.19 15.74
CA SER A 37 13.15 12.06 14.64
C SER A 37 14.18 11.37 13.74
N GLY A 38 13.93 11.36 12.44
CA GLY A 38 14.83 10.74 11.46
C GLY A 38 14.85 9.22 11.46
N ALA A 39 14.00 8.57 12.24
CA ALA A 39 13.91 7.11 12.33
C ALA A 39 12.74 6.57 11.51
N ARG A 40 12.62 5.25 11.52
CA ARG A 40 11.50 4.55 10.89
C ARG A 40 10.91 3.55 11.87
N ALA A 41 9.62 3.29 11.71
CA ALA A 41 8.95 2.23 12.46
C ALA A 41 9.30 0.86 11.87
N SER A 42 8.98 -0.19 12.62
CA SER A 42 9.04 -1.54 12.08
C SER A 42 8.05 -1.69 10.93
N ALA A 43 8.42 -2.45 9.92
CA ALA A 43 7.55 -2.67 8.76
C ALA A 43 6.28 -3.40 9.19
N VAL A 44 5.14 -2.93 8.67
CA VAL A 44 3.89 -3.67 8.74
C VAL A 44 3.86 -4.60 7.54
N THR A 45 3.88 -5.90 7.79
CA THR A 45 3.92 -6.91 6.75
C THR A 45 2.58 -7.63 6.69
N VAL A 46 1.99 -7.67 5.50
CA VAL A 46 0.71 -8.34 5.26
C VAL A 46 0.92 -9.44 4.24
N ALA A 47 0.45 -10.63 4.58
CA ALA A 47 0.54 -11.77 3.67
C ALA A 47 -0.29 -11.50 2.41
N ALA A 48 0.29 -11.76 1.24
CA ALA A 48 -0.35 -11.58 -0.05
C ALA A 48 0.19 -12.65 -1.01
N THR A 49 -0.45 -13.80 -0.99
CA THR A 49 -0.01 -14.97 -1.76
C THR A 49 0.14 -14.63 -3.24
N GLY A 50 1.24 -15.03 -3.83
CA GLY A 50 1.53 -14.83 -5.25
C GLY A 50 2.26 -13.53 -5.56
N VAL A 51 2.47 -12.66 -4.60
CA VAL A 51 3.24 -11.42 -4.81
C VAL A 51 4.70 -11.76 -5.03
N ALA A 52 5.29 -11.14 -6.04
CA ALA A 52 6.70 -11.25 -6.37
C ALA A 52 7.43 -9.95 -6.02
N THR A 53 8.74 -10.05 -5.82
CA THR A 53 9.57 -8.89 -5.46
C THR A 53 9.65 -7.83 -6.55
N THR A 54 9.21 -8.16 -7.76
CA THR A 54 9.18 -7.23 -8.90
C THR A 54 7.82 -6.57 -9.10
N ASP A 55 6.83 -6.92 -8.29
CA ASP A 55 5.49 -6.35 -8.41
C ASP A 55 5.44 -4.93 -7.83
N ASN A 56 4.45 -4.16 -8.25
CA ASN A 56 4.22 -2.80 -7.76
C ASN A 56 3.09 -2.79 -6.74
N ILE A 57 3.26 -2.03 -5.69
CA ILE A 57 2.24 -1.86 -4.67
C ILE A 57 1.66 -0.46 -4.80
N MET A 58 0.33 -0.39 -4.90
CA MET A 58 -0.42 0.85 -4.83
C MET A 58 -1.14 0.87 -3.49
N ALA A 59 -1.07 1.97 -2.77
CA ALA A 59 -1.71 2.08 -1.48
C ALA A 59 -2.13 3.52 -1.22
N ASP A 60 -3.30 3.66 -0.62
CA ASP A 60 -3.85 4.95 -0.21
C ASP A 60 -4.50 4.81 1.16
N PHE A 61 -4.59 5.91 1.88
CA PHE A 61 -5.35 5.93 3.12
C PHE A 61 -6.82 5.64 2.84
N ASN A 62 -7.45 4.84 3.71
CA ASN A 62 -8.86 4.51 3.56
C ASN A 62 -9.79 5.65 3.98
N ALA A 63 -9.25 6.67 4.63
CA ALA A 63 -9.97 7.87 5.04
C ALA A 63 -8.99 9.06 5.04
N ASP A 64 -9.51 10.27 5.17
CA ASP A 64 -8.68 11.48 5.20
C ASP A 64 -7.73 11.45 6.41
N PRO A 65 -6.41 11.39 6.19
CA PRO A 65 -5.44 11.31 7.28
C PRO A 65 -5.02 12.67 7.82
N THR A 66 -5.50 13.77 7.26
CA THR A 66 -5.00 15.10 7.60
C THR A 66 -5.35 15.56 9.02
N GLY A 67 -6.26 14.86 9.69
CA GLY A 67 -6.55 15.07 11.11
C GLY A 67 -5.92 14.04 12.02
N THR A 68 -5.12 13.11 11.47
CA THR A 68 -4.51 12.01 12.23
C THR A 68 -3.08 12.39 12.61
N ALA A 69 -2.75 12.24 13.88
CA ALA A 69 -1.42 12.59 14.38
C ALA A 69 -0.33 11.90 13.55
N GLY A 70 0.68 12.64 13.15
CA GLY A 70 1.77 12.16 12.32
C GLY A 70 1.53 12.29 10.83
N TYR A 71 0.31 12.17 10.37
CA TYR A 71 -0.07 12.30 8.96
C TYR A 71 -0.73 13.64 8.67
N SER A 72 -0.93 14.43 9.70
CA SER A 72 -1.44 15.80 9.60
C SER A 72 -0.28 16.73 9.25
N PRO A 73 -0.47 17.69 8.34
CA PRO A 73 0.55 18.69 8.04
C PRO A 73 0.98 19.46 9.30
N SER A 74 2.27 19.66 9.45
CA SER A 74 2.83 20.32 10.64
C SER A 74 4.12 21.04 10.26
N SER A 75 4.43 22.11 10.98
CA SER A 75 5.70 22.82 10.81
C SER A 75 6.90 21.95 11.20
N SER A 76 6.70 20.93 12.02
CA SER A 76 7.77 19.99 12.38
C SER A 76 7.90 18.82 11.41
N GLY A 77 7.04 18.74 10.39
CA GLY A 77 7.09 17.72 9.35
C GLY A 77 5.95 16.71 9.46
N MET A 78 5.96 15.76 8.55
CA MET A 78 4.97 14.69 8.46
C MET A 78 5.68 13.35 8.30
N LEU A 79 4.99 12.29 8.69
CA LEU A 79 5.43 10.92 8.40
C LEU A 79 5.22 10.60 6.92
N ALA A 80 6.11 9.79 6.38
CA ALA A 80 5.99 9.26 5.05
C ALA A 80 5.89 7.74 5.11
N ILE A 81 5.28 7.14 4.10
CA ILE A 81 5.10 5.70 4.03
C ILE A 81 5.86 5.16 2.85
N VAL A 82 6.74 4.20 3.11
CA VAL A 82 7.45 3.46 2.08
C VAL A 82 6.77 2.10 1.94
N ARG A 83 6.40 1.73 0.73
CA ARG A 83 5.75 0.47 0.43
C ARG A 83 6.61 -0.35 -0.52
N TYR A 84 6.69 -1.63 -0.29
CA TYR A 84 7.48 -2.51 -1.13
C TYR A 84 7.02 -3.96 -1.01
N PRO A 85 7.19 -4.78 -2.07
CA PRO A 85 6.85 -6.20 -2.02
C PRO A 85 8.03 -7.03 -1.52
N THR A 86 7.70 -8.13 -0.87
CA THR A 86 8.59 -9.26 -0.69
C THR A 86 7.84 -10.49 -1.16
N SER A 87 8.50 -11.63 -1.24
CA SER A 87 7.85 -12.85 -1.74
C SER A 87 6.62 -13.17 -0.90
N SER A 88 5.46 -13.16 -1.55
CA SER A 88 4.14 -13.42 -0.95
C SER A 88 3.75 -12.47 0.18
N ASN A 89 4.30 -11.25 0.19
CA ASN A 89 3.97 -10.25 1.19
C ASN A 89 3.98 -8.84 0.58
N VAL A 90 3.22 -7.95 1.22
CA VAL A 90 3.32 -6.51 1.02
C VAL A 90 3.77 -5.89 2.33
N ASN A 91 4.60 -4.84 2.24
CA ASN A 91 5.21 -4.22 3.40
C ASN A 91 5.02 -2.71 3.35
N PHE A 92 4.76 -2.13 4.52
CA PHE A 92 4.60 -0.69 4.69
C PHE A 92 5.46 -0.24 5.87
N THR A 93 6.37 0.67 5.62
CA THR A 93 7.23 1.23 6.66
C THR A 93 6.97 2.70 6.79
N VAL A 94 6.63 3.14 7.98
CA VAL A 94 6.41 4.55 8.28
C VAL A 94 7.74 5.17 8.66
N CYS A 95 8.13 6.20 7.93
CA CYS A 95 9.40 6.88 8.09
C CYS A 95 9.17 8.29 8.62
N SER A 96 10.00 8.73 9.55
CA SER A 96 9.92 10.06 10.14
C SER A 96 10.98 10.98 9.54
N ASN A 97 10.52 12.13 9.04
CA ASN A 97 11.39 13.24 8.70
C ASN A 97 10.98 14.46 9.53
N THR A 98 10.45 14.21 10.72
CA THR A 98 10.01 15.25 11.63
C THR A 98 11.17 15.73 12.51
N SER A 99 11.08 16.96 13.00
CA SER A 99 12.12 17.52 13.86
C SER A 99 12.08 16.96 15.28
N ASN A 100 10.96 16.35 15.66
CA ASN A 100 10.76 15.78 17.00
C ASN A 100 10.24 14.34 16.87
N SER A 101 10.33 13.58 17.97
CA SER A 101 9.63 12.30 18.05
C SER A 101 8.13 12.50 17.88
N ILE A 102 7.48 11.55 17.22
CA ILE A 102 6.06 11.64 16.96
C ILE A 102 5.40 10.28 17.23
N THR A 103 4.23 10.34 17.85
CA THR A 103 3.41 9.14 18.07
C THR A 103 2.25 9.20 17.10
N PRO A 104 2.25 8.37 16.05
CA PRO A 104 1.19 8.44 15.04
C PRO A 104 -0.13 7.95 15.58
N GLY A 105 -1.21 8.56 15.12
CA GLY A 105 -2.55 8.03 15.33
C GLY A 105 -2.81 6.83 14.45
N ALA A 106 -3.91 6.14 14.72
CA ALA A 106 -4.31 4.96 13.94
C ALA A 106 -4.67 5.37 12.51
N ALA A 107 -4.13 4.64 11.54
CA ALA A 107 -4.44 4.84 10.13
C ALA A 107 -4.42 3.49 9.41
N THR A 108 -5.24 3.35 8.40
CA THR A 108 -5.35 2.14 7.61
C THR A 108 -5.15 2.48 6.14
N LEU A 109 -4.36 1.66 5.45
CA LEU A 109 -4.16 1.77 4.01
C LEU A 109 -4.99 0.71 3.30
N ASN A 110 -5.63 1.10 2.21
CA ASN A 110 -6.13 0.16 1.22
C ASN A 110 -5.03 -0.04 0.19
N TRP A 111 -4.68 -1.27 -0.08
CA TRP A 111 -3.58 -1.59 -0.99
C TRP A 111 -3.99 -2.58 -2.06
N ARG A 112 -3.28 -2.52 -3.17
CA ARG A 112 -3.38 -3.52 -4.25
C ARG A 112 -2.00 -3.72 -4.84
N VAL A 113 -1.77 -4.91 -5.36
CA VAL A 113 -0.52 -5.27 -6.01
C VAL A 113 -0.78 -5.41 -7.50
N VAL A 114 0.04 -4.75 -8.29
CA VAL A 114 -0.10 -4.69 -9.75
C VAL A 114 1.15 -5.27 -10.39
N ARG A 115 0.93 -6.08 -11.43
CA ARG A 115 2.02 -6.72 -12.16
C ARG A 115 2.09 -6.24 -13.59
#